data_20656f7806884adaf2a2b70b9c90b85d
#
_entry.id   20656f7806884adaf2a2b70b9c90b85d
#
_cell.length_a   1.000
_cell.length_b   1.000
_cell.length_c   1.000
_cell.angle_alpha   90.00
_cell.angle_beta   90.00
_cell.angle_gamma   90.00
#
_symmetry.space_group_name_H-M   'P 1'
#
loop_
_entity.id
_entity.type
_entity.pdbx_description
1 polymer ?
#
loop_
_entity_poly.entity_id
_entity_poly.type
_entity_poly.pdbx_seq_one_letter_code
_entity_poly.pdbx_strand_id
1 'polypeptide(L)'
;MYSKVKSLGISGMEAFAVTVECDISSGLPRFDVVGLPDTVVKESRERVRSTIKNCKLEFPLSRITVNIAPADIKKEGALYDLPVLIAILKSSGQIKENVDDYAFIGELALDGEIRSARGILPMIMSAKEQGLNKVFVPEENAYEGSVVDGVEVYPASHIKDVLLHIKNEKPIKAVKYNFDEEVKYEYNIDFSDVKGQDQAKRALEIAAAGGHNCLLIGPPGSGKSMLAKRLPTILPDMTFEEKLETSKVYSIAGKIPKGKSLVSKRPFRSPHHTVSAQALTGGGANPKPGEISLAHNGVMFMDEFPEFDRRAKESLRQPLEDGVVTVSRTAGTFTYPSSIMLVAAMNPCPCGYFGHPSKPCTCSDAAKKRYKDKVSGPLLDRIDIHVEVSPVEYDELSNNSESEKSRDIKKRVDKAREIQRKRFEGTDITCNAKMTPKITKECCVLSEEADNLLHESFDSFAMSARAYDKILRLARTIADLAESKEIKLEHIAEALQFRTLDRKYWDE
;
A
#
# COMPACT_ATOMS: atom_id res chain seq x y z
N MET A 1 9.31 -31.46 32.81
CA MET A 1 9.49 -30.03 33.18
C MET A 1 8.77 -29.18 32.18
N TYR A 2 7.96 -28.22 32.66
CA TYR A 2 7.06 -27.42 31.81
C TYR A 2 7.44 -25.95 31.80
N SER A 3 7.35 -25.28 30.64
CA SER A 3 7.54 -23.85 30.51
C SER A 3 6.57 -23.25 29.52
N LYS A 4 6.39 -21.91 29.62
CA LYS A 4 5.65 -21.08 28.67
C LYS A 4 6.52 -19.93 28.22
N VAL A 5 6.40 -19.56 26.95
CA VAL A 5 7.04 -18.39 26.33
C VAL A 5 6.06 -17.72 25.41
N LYS A 6 5.97 -16.39 25.48
CA LYS A 6 5.08 -15.60 24.64
C LYS A 6 5.72 -15.31 23.30
N SER A 7 4.91 -15.30 22.27
CA SER A 7 5.26 -14.92 20.91
C SER A 7 4.05 -14.27 20.23
N LEU A 8 4.20 -13.92 18.97
CA LEU A 8 3.16 -13.34 18.14
C LEU A 8 3.15 -14.01 16.78
N GLY A 9 1.99 -14.12 16.17
CA GLY A 9 1.80 -14.64 14.84
C GLY A 9 1.03 -13.66 13.97
N ILE A 10 0.97 -13.94 12.66
CA ILE A 10 0.25 -13.11 11.70
C ILE A 10 -0.65 -13.98 10.82
N SER A 11 -1.86 -13.47 10.55
CA SER A 11 -2.81 -14.07 9.61
C SER A 11 -3.44 -12.96 8.77
N GLY A 12 -3.07 -12.88 7.49
CA GLY A 12 -3.47 -11.75 6.63
C GLY A 12 -2.92 -10.43 7.11
N MET A 13 -3.80 -9.49 7.51
CA MET A 13 -3.45 -8.17 8.05
C MET A 13 -3.45 -8.13 9.59
N GLU A 14 -3.95 -9.17 10.23
CA GLU A 14 -4.12 -9.23 11.68
C GLU A 14 -3.01 -10.05 12.33
N ALA A 15 -2.56 -9.59 13.48
CA ALA A 15 -1.64 -10.34 14.31
C ALA A 15 -2.37 -10.90 15.53
N PHE A 16 -1.88 -11.99 16.07
CA PHE A 16 -2.47 -12.70 17.22
C PHE A 16 -1.40 -13.17 18.20
N ALA A 17 -1.80 -13.30 19.49
CA ALA A 17 -0.93 -13.86 20.50
C ALA A 17 -0.66 -15.33 20.27
N VAL A 18 0.58 -15.71 20.49
CA VAL A 18 1.03 -17.10 20.46
C VAL A 18 1.69 -17.43 21.78
N THR A 19 1.33 -18.57 22.34
CA THR A 19 2.02 -19.14 23.51
C THR A 19 2.73 -20.41 23.06
N VAL A 20 4.05 -20.43 23.23
CA VAL A 20 4.87 -21.61 23.00
C VAL A 20 5.03 -22.33 24.35
N GLU A 21 4.48 -23.51 24.46
CA GLU A 21 4.55 -24.36 25.63
C GLU A 21 5.52 -25.50 25.36
N CYS A 22 6.43 -25.75 26.30
CA CYS A 22 7.38 -26.87 26.16
C CYS A 22 7.28 -27.79 27.39
N ASP A 23 7.13 -29.08 27.14
CA ASP A 23 7.23 -30.11 28.16
C ASP A 23 8.40 -31.05 27.83
N ILE A 24 9.26 -31.25 28.84
CA ILE A 24 10.36 -32.20 28.79
C ILE A 24 10.06 -33.31 29.79
N SER A 25 9.77 -34.52 29.28
CA SER A 25 9.43 -35.72 30.06
C SER A 25 10.45 -36.83 29.84
N SER A 26 10.54 -37.73 30.80
CA SER A 26 11.37 -38.94 30.69
C SER A 26 10.86 -39.84 29.57
N GLY A 27 11.76 -40.48 28.84
CA GLY A 27 11.44 -41.40 27.76
C GLY A 27 12.49 -41.41 26.62
N LEU A 28 12.20 -42.18 25.57
CA LEU A 28 13.08 -42.16 24.39
C LEU A 28 13.18 -40.77 23.78
N PRO A 29 14.39 -40.30 23.43
CA PRO A 29 14.60 -38.99 22.84
C PRO A 29 13.74 -38.79 21.60
N ARG A 30 12.83 -37.81 21.66
CA ARG A 30 11.94 -37.44 20.57
C ARG A 30 11.63 -35.96 20.67
N PHE A 31 11.51 -35.25 19.53
CA PHE A 31 11.12 -33.87 19.49
C PHE A 31 9.89 -33.69 18.59
N ASP A 32 8.76 -33.40 19.19
CA ASP A 32 7.47 -33.20 18.52
C ASP A 32 7.02 -31.73 18.63
N VAL A 33 6.48 -31.17 17.53
CA VAL A 33 5.86 -29.85 17.49
C VAL A 33 4.40 -30.02 17.10
N VAL A 34 3.49 -29.51 17.92
CA VAL A 34 2.02 -29.57 17.77
C VAL A 34 1.39 -28.18 17.78
N GLY A 35 0.10 -28.05 17.47
CA GLY A 35 -0.61 -26.77 17.40
C GLY A 35 -0.79 -26.23 15.97
N LEU A 36 -1.15 -27.09 15.01
CA LEU A 36 -1.32 -26.78 13.58
C LEU A 36 -0.10 -26.09 12.92
N PRO A 37 1.13 -26.64 13.13
CA PRO A 37 2.30 -26.10 12.45
C PRO A 37 2.28 -26.44 10.96
N ASP A 38 2.71 -25.48 10.10
CA ASP A 38 3.02 -25.78 8.69
C ASP A 38 4.32 -26.60 8.56
N THR A 39 4.73 -26.90 7.34
CA THR A 39 5.96 -27.68 7.09
C THR A 39 7.19 -26.91 7.61
N VAL A 40 7.26 -25.60 7.42
CA VAL A 40 8.39 -24.77 7.84
C VAL A 40 8.52 -24.72 9.36
N VAL A 41 7.39 -24.63 10.07
CA VAL A 41 7.36 -24.71 11.55
C VAL A 41 7.76 -26.10 12.02
N LYS A 42 7.40 -27.18 11.32
CA LYS A 42 7.89 -28.54 11.66
C LYS A 42 9.39 -28.71 11.49
N GLU A 43 9.98 -28.04 10.49
CA GLU A 43 11.43 -28.02 10.27
C GLU A 43 12.19 -27.22 11.34
N SER A 44 11.53 -26.38 12.11
CA SER A 44 12.07 -25.68 13.28
C SER A 44 12.84 -26.62 14.23
N ARG A 45 12.40 -27.88 14.35
CA ARG A 45 13.09 -28.89 15.18
C ARG A 45 14.57 -29.00 14.85
N GLU A 46 14.89 -29.11 13.57
CA GLU A 46 16.27 -29.32 13.11
C GLU A 46 17.08 -28.02 13.25
N ARG A 47 16.48 -26.87 12.97
CA ARG A 47 17.14 -25.56 13.16
C ARG A 47 17.43 -25.31 14.63
N VAL A 48 16.46 -25.46 15.51
CA VAL A 48 16.61 -25.25 16.95
C VAL A 48 17.63 -26.22 17.54
N ARG A 49 17.56 -27.54 17.18
CA ARG A 49 18.51 -28.53 17.64
C ARG A 49 19.96 -28.21 17.24
N SER A 50 20.17 -27.82 15.98
CA SER A 50 21.47 -27.43 15.47
C SER A 50 21.99 -26.18 16.13
N THR A 51 21.15 -25.17 16.31
CA THR A 51 21.48 -23.92 16.99
C THR A 51 21.92 -24.17 18.44
N ILE A 52 21.18 -24.97 19.20
CA ILE A 52 21.53 -25.31 20.61
C ILE A 52 22.92 -25.93 20.64
N LYS A 53 23.20 -26.91 19.75
CA LYS A 53 24.49 -27.58 19.66
C LYS A 53 25.62 -26.63 19.27
N ASN A 54 25.42 -25.84 18.22
CA ASN A 54 26.45 -24.95 17.66
C ASN A 54 26.78 -23.76 18.60
N CYS A 55 25.77 -23.34 19.40
CA CYS A 55 25.97 -22.32 20.42
C CYS A 55 26.54 -22.87 21.74
N LYS A 56 26.93 -24.15 21.79
CA LYS A 56 27.46 -24.83 22.99
C LYS A 56 26.47 -24.84 24.18
N LEU A 57 25.18 -24.95 23.88
CA LEU A 57 24.10 -25.14 24.85
C LEU A 57 23.77 -26.64 24.94
N GLU A 58 23.14 -27.07 26.02
CA GLU A 58 22.79 -28.47 26.22
C GLU A 58 21.42 -28.80 25.60
N PHE A 59 21.40 -29.72 24.65
CA PHE A 59 20.12 -30.23 24.10
C PHE A 59 19.64 -31.41 24.95
N PRO A 60 18.39 -31.34 25.52
CA PRO A 60 17.89 -32.39 26.40
C PRO A 60 17.74 -33.72 25.65
N LEU A 61 18.38 -34.79 26.16
CA LEU A 61 18.27 -36.18 25.65
C LEU A 61 17.02 -36.86 26.25
N SER A 62 15.85 -36.27 26.07
CA SER A 62 14.57 -36.69 26.63
C SER A 62 13.47 -36.51 25.60
N ARG A 63 12.22 -36.85 25.93
CA ARG A 63 11.06 -36.56 25.09
C ARG A 63 10.69 -35.09 25.24
N ILE A 64 10.80 -34.32 24.15
CA ILE A 64 10.43 -32.89 24.09
C ILE A 64 9.14 -32.78 23.29
N THR A 65 8.13 -32.15 23.86
CA THR A 65 6.88 -31.80 23.16
C THR A 65 6.70 -30.30 23.24
N VAL A 66 6.63 -29.65 22.08
CA VAL A 66 6.37 -28.22 21.97
C VAL A 66 4.99 -28.00 21.37
N ASN A 67 4.13 -27.30 22.08
CA ASN A 67 2.80 -26.90 21.63
C ASN A 67 2.80 -25.40 21.31
N ILE A 68 2.34 -25.03 20.11
CA ILE A 68 2.22 -23.63 19.68
C ILE A 68 0.74 -23.26 19.67
N ALA A 69 0.27 -22.70 20.77
CA ALA A 69 -1.13 -22.29 20.96
C ALA A 69 -1.41 -20.89 20.36
N PRO A 70 -2.65 -20.60 19.92
CA PRO A 70 -3.86 -21.43 19.94
C PRO A 70 -3.89 -22.47 18.80
N ALA A 71 -4.56 -23.60 18.99
CA ALA A 71 -4.54 -24.73 18.03
C ALA A 71 -5.54 -24.56 16.86
N ASP A 72 -6.40 -23.57 16.87
CA ASP A 72 -7.39 -23.27 15.84
C ASP A 72 -6.84 -22.40 14.71
N ILE A 73 -5.73 -21.72 14.92
CA ILE A 73 -5.07 -20.88 13.92
C ILE A 73 -3.81 -21.60 13.41
N LYS A 74 -3.67 -21.70 12.08
CA LYS A 74 -2.48 -22.25 11.44
C LYS A 74 -1.27 -21.35 11.67
N LYS A 75 -0.14 -21.93 12.12
CA LYS A 75 1.13 -21.23 12.30
C LYS A 75 1.99 -21.41 11.06
N GLU A 76 2.47 -20.31 10.53
CA GLU A 76 3.22 -20.26 9.28
C GLU A 76 4.56 -19.57 9.43
N GLY A 77 5.57 -20.11 8.74
CA GLY A 77 6.90 -19.53 8.69
C GLY A 77 7.80 -19.86 9.88
N ALA A 78 9.05 -19.45 9.79
CA ALA A 78 10.10 -19.83 10.74
C ALA A 78 10.21 -18.85 11.95
N LEU A 79 9.32 -17.88 12.07
CA LEU A 79 9.37 -16.83 13.10
C LEU A 79 9.24 -17.37 14.54
N TYR A 80 8.81 -18.64 14.69
CA TYR A 80 8.65 -19.30 15.98
C TYR A 80 9.90 -20.05 16.46
N ASP A 81 10.98 -20.07 15.69
CA ASP A 81 12.22 -20.79 16.06
C ASP A 81 12.80 -20.24 17.37
N LEU A 82 12.89 -18.91 17.48
CA LEU A 82 13.41 -18.26 18.67
C LEU A 82 12.59 -18.55 19.94
N PRO A 83 11.25 -18.37 19.96
CA PRO A 83 10.47 -18.69 21.17
C PRO A 83 10.46 -20.19 21.49
N VAL A 84 10.54 -21.09 20.49
CA VAL A 84 10.69 -22.53 20.71
C VAL A 84 12.02 -22.84 21.41
N LEU A 85 13.13 -22.23 20.95
CA LEU A 85 14.44 -22.40 21.58
C LEU A 85 14.42 -21.91 23.02
N ILE A 86 13.91 -20.70 23.30
CA ILE A 86 13.79 -20.14 24.65
C ILE A 86 12.94 -21.04 25.55
N ALA A 87 11.83 -21.61 25.04
CA ALA A 87 10.98 -22.51 25.79
C ALA A 87 11.72 -23.80 26.18
N ILE A 88 12.52 -24.39 25.28
CA ILE A 88 13.33 -25.57 25.58
C ILE A 88 14.40 -25.25 26.63
N LEU A 89 15.11 -24.14 26.50
CA LEU A 89 16.14 -23.73 27.48
C LEU A 89 15.54 -23.45 28.86
N LYS A 90 14.33 -22.86 28.91
CA LYS A 90 13.61 -22.63 30.17
C LYS A 90 13.16 -23.95 30.79
N SER A 91 12.59 -24.87 29.99
CA SER A 91 12.16 -26.19 30.48
C SER A 91 13.33 -27.08 30.92
N SER A 92 14.52 -26.93 30.33
CA SER A 92 15.72 -27.68 30.73
C SER A 92 16.49 -27.03 31.92
N GLY A 93 16.02 -25.88 32.43
CA GLY A 93 16.64 -25.18 33.58
C GLY A 93 17.92 -24.40 33.21
N GLN A 94 18.22 -24.22 31.92
CA GLN A 94 19.36 -23.40 31.45
C GLN A 94 19.06 -21.89 31.50
N ILE A 95 17.77 -21.52 31.48
CA ILE A 95 17.24 -20.18 31.78
C ILE A 95 16.44 -20.29 33.07
N LYS A 96 16.92 -19.62 34.13
CA LYS A 96 16.26 -19.59 35.45
C LYS A 96 15.52 -18.28 35.66
N GLU A 97 15.88 -17.27 34.91
CA GLU A 97 15.31 -15.93 34.96
C GLU A 97 13.86 -15.90 34.47
N ASN A 98 13.09 -14.94 34.99
CA ASN A 98 11.73 -14.74 34.53
C ASN A 98 11.74 -14.08 33.13
N VAL A 99 11.10 -14.73 32.17
CA VAL A 99 10.93 -14.24 30.79
C VAL A 99 9.46 -13.99 30.43
N ASP A 100 8.56 -14.02 31.41
CA ASP A 100 7.11 -13.95 31.19
C ASP A 100 6.64 -12.56 30.68
N ASP A 101 7.47 -11.52 30.91
CA ASP A 101 7.21 -10.16 30.42
C ASP A 101 7.67 -9.95 28.98
N TYR A 102 8.44 -10.88 28.41
CA TYR A 102 8.98 -10.79 27.08
C TYR A 102 8.19 -11.65 26.07
N ALA A 103 8.02 -11.11 24.87
CA ALA A 103 7.68 -11.90 23.69
C ALA A 103 8.90 -12.02 22.79
N PHE A 104 9.00 -13.14 22.05
CA PHE A 104 10.13 -13.47 21.20
C PHE A 104 9.64 -13.77 19.79
N ILE A 105 10.29 -13.16 18.77
CA ILE A 105 9.99 -13.37 17.36
C ILE A 105 11.31 -13.48 16.61
N GLY A 106 11.50 -14.52 15.81
CA GLY A 106 12.67 -14.63 14.94
C GLY A 106 12.90 -16.02 14.38
N GLU A 107 13.39 -16.07 13.15
CA GLU A 107 13.91 -17.27 12.52
C GLU A 107 15.35 -17.50 12.97
N LEU A 108 15.74 -18.74 13.23
CA LEU A 108 17.11 -19.09 13.62
C LEU A 108 17.88 -19.69 12.44
N ALA A 109 19.07 -19.16 12.21
CA ALA A 109 20.10 -19.80 11.44
C ALA A 109 20.79 -20.88 12.30
N LEU A 110 21.44 -21.86 11.66
CA LEU A 110 22.06 -23.01 12.36
C LEU A 110 23.21 -22.62 13.31
N ASP A 111 23.83 -21.47 13.11
CA ASP A 111 24.88 -20.88 13.95
C ASP A 111 24.36 -20.04 15.10
N GLY A 112 23.05 -19.75 15.12
CA GLY A 112 22.37 -18.98 16.16
C GLY A 112 22.11 -17.51 15.78
N GLU A 113 22.41 -17.11 14.54
CA GLU A 113 21.98 -15.83 14.01
C GLU A 113 20.45 -15.76 13.93
N ILE A 114 19.88 -14.59 14.22
CA ILE A 114 18.42 -14.34 14.17
C ILE A 114 18.12 -13.57 12.91
N ARG A 115 17.38 -14.21 11.99
CA ARG A 115 17.04 -13.67 10.68
C ARG A 115 15.76 -12.88 10.71
N SER A 116 15.64 -11.92 9.77
CA SER A 116 14.47 -11.07 9.61
C SER A 116 13.17 -11.86 9.41
N ALA A 117 12.09 -11.35 9.98
CA ALA A 117 10.75 -11.89 9.86
C ALA A 117 9.81 -10.86 9.17
N ARG A 118 8.71 -11.35 8.60
CA ARG A 118 7.70 -10.49 7.99
C ARG A 118 6.60 -10.17 8.98
N GLY A 119 5.96 -9.00 8.81
CA GLY A 119 4.80 -8.63 9.61
C GLY A 119 5.14 -8.23 11.04
N ILE A 120 6.35 -7.76 11.30
CA ILE A 120 6.76 -7.32 12.65
C ILE A 120 5.91 -6.14 13.10
N LEU A 121 5.67 -5.13 12.27
CA LEU A 121 4.89 -3.96 12.66
C LEU A 121 3.48 -4.32 13.16
N PRO A 122 2.63 -5.05 12.41
CA PRO A 122 1.32 -5.47 12.95
C PRO A 122 1.45 -6.39 14.18
N MET A 123 2.48 -7.21 14.31
CA MET A 123 2.70 -8.02 15.51
C MET A 123 3.02 -7.16 16.74
N ILE A 124 3.85 -6.12 16.62
CA ILE A 124 4.13 -5.20 17.73
C ILE A 124 2.91 -4.37 18.11
N MET A 125 2.08 -3.97 17.12
CA MET A 125 0.80 -3.30 17.42
C MET A 125 -0.12 -4.19 18.24
N SER A 126 -0.25 -5.46 17.85
CA SER A 126 -1.03 -6.44 18.60
C SER A 126 -0.42 -6.73 19.99
N ALA A 127 0.92 -6.72 20.12
CA ALA A 127 1.59 -6.85 21.42
C ALA A 127 1.13 -5.76 22.38
N LYS A 128 1.07 -4.50 21.93
CA LYS A 128 0.57 -3.36 22.74
C LYS A 128 -0.87 -3.59 23.22
N GLU A 129 -1.76 -3.99 22.32
CA GLU A 129 -3.17 -4.26 22.63
C GLU A 129 -3.34 -5.38 23.68
N GLN A 130 -2.40 -6.32 23.71
CA GLN A 130 -2.39 -7.45 24.62
C GLN A 130 -1.58 -7.21 25.92
N GLY A 131 -1.04 -6.00 26.10
CA GLY A 131 -0.24 -5.64 27.28
C GLY A 131 1.16 -6.27 27.29
N LEU A 132 1.68 -6.70 26.15
CA LEU A 132 3.03 -7.21 25.97
C LEU A 132 3.97 -6.05 25.66
N ASN A 133 4.64 -5.53 26.69
CA ASN A 133 5.40 -4.29 26.58
C ASN A 133 6.88 -4.50 26.21
N LYS A 134 7.38 -5.75 26.15
CA LYS A 134 8.78 -6.08 25.85
C LYS A 134 8.84 -7.16 24.79
N VAL A 135 9.41 -6.85 23.63
CA VAL A 135 9.47 -7.78 22.49
C VAL A 135 10.86 -7.85 21.89
N PHE A 136 11.43 -9.05 21.84
CA PHE A 136 12.62 -9.33 21.04
C PHE A 136 12.23 -9.59 19.61
N VAL A 137 12.86 -8.85 18.69
CA VAL A 137 12.69 -9.00 17.24
C VAL A 137 14.05 -9.07 16.56
N PRO A 138 14.12 -9.61 15.33
CA PRO A 138 15.35 -9.56 14.56
C PRO A 138 15.86 -8.11 14.41
N GLU A 139 17.17 -7.91 14.49
CA GLU A 139 17.81 -6.58 14.43
C GLU A 139 17.37 -5.80 13.17
N GLU A 140 17.29 -6.45 12.02
CA GLU A 140 16.84 -5.83 10.77
C GLU A 140 15.40 -5.26 10.84
N ASN A 141 14.56 -5.79 11.73
CA ASN A 141 13.15 -5.38 11.88
C ASN A 141 12.92 -4.43 13.06
N ALA A 142 13.92 -4.18 13.89
CA ALA A 142 13.71 -3.44 15.14
C ALA A 142 13.21 -2.00 14.91
N TYR A 143 13.66 -1.36 13.84
CA TYR A 143 13.21 -0.01 13.48
C TYR A 143 11.72 0.04 13.13
N GLU A 144 11.20 -0.93 12.36
CA GLU A 144 9.76 -0.95 12.04
C GLU A 144 8.88 -1.19 13.28
N GLY A 145 9.36 -2.00 14.23
CA GLY A 145 8.66 -2.26 15.49
C GLY A 145 8.69 -1.06 16.45
N SER A 146 9.75 -0.27 16.43
CA SER A 146 9.96 0.85 17.37
C SER A 146 8.97 2.00 17.23
N VAL A 147 8.21 2.05 16.12
CA VAL A 147 7.19 3.07 15.84
C VAL A 147 6.00 2.99 16.80
N VAL A 148 5.77 1.82 17.38
CA VAL A 148 4.64 1.57 18.28
C VAL A 148 4.99 2.05 19.68
N ASP A 149 4.44 3.19 20.07
CA ASP A 149 4.64 3.74 21.40
C ASP A 149 4.10 2.81 22.51
N GLY A 150 4.82 2.72 23.64
CA GLY A 150 4.45 1.86 24.77
C GLY A 150 4.94 0.42 24.69
N VAL A 151 5.70 0.04 23.64
CA VAL A 151 6.37 -1.27 23.54
C VAL A 151 7.88 -1.08 23.40
N GLU A 152 8.64 -1.71 24.28
CA GLU A 152 10.10 -1.76 24.21
C GLU A 152 10.52 -2.86 23.21
N VAL A 153 11.11 -2.45 22.09
CA VAL A 153 11.56 -3.36 21.02
C VAL A 153 13.04 -3.59 21.13
N TYR A 154 13.43 -4.83 21.46
CA TYR A 154 14.81 -5.24 21.64
C TYR A 154 15.39 -5.87 20.35
N PRO A 155 16.39 -5.25 19.69
CA PRO A 155 17.02 -5.80 18.50
C PRO A 155 17.88 -7.02 18.88
N ALA A 156 17.61 -8.15 18.25
CA ALA A 156 18.36 -9.38 18.47
C ALA A 156 19.01 -9.86 17.16
N SER A 157 20.34 -9.87 17.12
CA SER A 157 21.12 -10.39 15.99
C SER A 157 21.50 -11.85 16.16
N HIS A 158 21.72 -12.27 17.42
CA HIS A 158 22.18 -13.63 17.75
C HIS A 158 21.58 -14.11 19.07
N ILE A 159 21.29 -15.40 19.19
CA ILE A 159 20.73 -16.01 20.42
C ILE A 159 21.56 -15.75 21.65
N LYS A 160 22.89 -15.69 21.54
CA LYS A 160 23.79 -15.39 22.66
C LYS A 160 23.51 -14.02 23.28
N ASP A 161 23.22 -13.01 22.46
CA ASP A 161 22.93 -11.65 22.92
C ASP A 161 21.60 -11.63 23.70
N VAL A 162 20.59 -12.38 23.23
CA VAL A 162 19.31 -12.57 23.94
C VAL A 162 19.53 -13.22 25.30
N LEU A 163 20.34 -14.29 25.38
CA LEU A 163 20.64 -14.97 26.62
C LEU A 163 21.42 -14.09 27.62
N LEU A 164 22.41 -13.31 27.15
CA LEU A 164 23.15 -12.36 27.96
C LEU A 164 22.26 -11.24 28.49
N HIS A 165 21.29 -10.77 27.68
CA HIS A 165 20.31 -9.80 28.15
C HIS A 165 19.41 -10.39 29.24
N ILE A 166 18.85 -11.59 29.01
CA ILE A 166 17.97 -12.27 29.99
C ILE A 166 18.69 -12.46 31.33
N LYS A 167 19.97 -12.84 31.30
CA LYS A 167 20.83 -12.99 32.49
C LYS A 167 21.29 -11.67 33.09
N ASN A 168 20.93 -10.54 32.48
CA ASN A 168 21.36 -9.20 32.89
C ASN A 168 22.90 -9.00 32.86
N GLU A 169 23.61 -9.83 32.09
CA GLU A 169 25.07 -9.75 31.92
C GLU A 169 25.46 -8.68 30.87
N LYS A 170 24.66 -8.58 29.77
CA LYS A 170 24.83 -7.59 28.70
C LYS A 170 23.46 -7.10 28.24
N PRO A 171 22.88 -6.09 28.88
CA PRO A 171 21.56 -5.57 28.51
C PRO A 171 21.58 -4.95 27.11
N ILE A 172 20.64 -5.38 26.26
CA ILE A 172 20.36 -4.78 24.95
C ILE A 172 19.49 -3.53 25.18
N LYS A 173 19.82 -2.43 24.53
CA LYS A 173 19.00 -1.21 24.57
C LYS A 173 17.83 -1.35 23.60
N ALA A 174 16.63 -1.03 24.08
CA ALA A 174 15.46 -0.93 23.21
C ALA A 174 15.65 0.17 22.16
N VAL A 175 15.22 -0.11 20.93
CA VAL A 175 15.23 0.88 19.85
C VAL A 175 14.12 1.89 20.10
N LYS A 176 14.45 3.18 19.97
CA LYS A 176 13.48 4.28 20.06
C LYS A 176 13.22 4.85 18.68
N TYR A 177 11.98 5.07 18.35
CA TYR A 177 11.60 5.82 17.16
C TYR A 177 11.89 7.30 17.38
N ASN A 178 12.58 7.91 16.41
CA ASN A 178 12.85 9.33 16.44
C ASN A 178 11.95 10.03 15.41
N PHE A 179 10.96 10.77 15.88
CA PHE A 179 10.03 11.53 15.04
C PHE A 179 10.71 12.67 14.26
N ASP A 180 11.85 13.17 14.76
CA ASP A 180 12.57 14.32 14.17
C ASP A 180 13.45 13.92 12.98
N GLU A 181 13.70 12.63 12.75
CA GLU A 181 14.46 12.11 11.61
C GLU A 181 13.58 11.88 10.37
N GLU A 182 12.54 12.68 10.15
CA GLU A 182 11.81 12.65 8.87
C GLU A 182 12.73 13.11 7.74
N VAL A 183 13.31 12.14 7.05
CA VAL A 183 14.15 12.38 5.88
C VAL A 183 13.31 13.12 4.83
N LYS A 184 13.62 14.40 4.61
CA LYS A 184 13.10 15.12 3.45
C LYS A 184 13.67 14.46 2.21
N TYR A 185 12.81 13.79 1.49
CA TYR A 185 13.20 13.12 0.26
C TYR A 185 13.21 14.10 -0.90
N GLU A 186 14.33 14.24 -1.54
CA GLU A 186 14.42 14.93 -2.83
C GLU A 186 14.07 13.94 -3.95
N TYR A 187 13.28 14.42 -4.91
CA TYR A 187 13.02 13.70 -6.15
C TYR A 187 14.02 14.18 -7.20
N ASN A 188 14.62 13.27 -7.95
CA ASN A 188 15.51 13.60 -9.07
C ASN A 188 14.74 13.94 -10.36
N ILE A 189 13.43 14.11 -10.28
CA ILE A 189 12.51 14.42 -11.36
C ILE A 189 11.58 15.54 -10.93
N ASP A 190 11.21 16.42 -11.86
CA ASP A 190 10.37 17.58 -11.60
C ASP A 190 9.35 17.80 -12.74
N PHE A 191 8.20 18.41 -12.45
CA PHE A 191 7.21 18.77 -13.47
C PHE A 191 7.77 19.78 -14.48
N SER A 192 8.74 20.59 -14.11
CA SER A 192 9.45 21.52 -14.99
C SER A 192 10.23 20.83 -16.10
N ASP A 193 10.56 19.54 -15.96
CA ASP A 193 11.20 18.76 -17.04
C ASP A 193 10.23 18.49 -18.22
N VAL A 194 8.92 18.62 -17.99
CA VAL A 194 7.89 18.42 -19.03
C VAL A 194 7.59 19.76 -19.68
N LYS A 195 7.91 19.90 -20.95
CA LYS A 195 7.62 21.10 -21.75
C LYS A 195 6.17 21.03 -22.28
N GLY A 196 5.48 22.16 -22.30
CA GLY A 196 4.07 22.22 -22.70
C GLY A 196 3.17 21.36 -21.80
N GLN A 197 2.13 20.77 -22.40
CA GLN A 197 1.20 19.82 -21.74
C GLN A 197 0.40 20.42 -20.59
N ASP A 198 0.03 21.71 -20.66
CA ASP A 198 -0.58 22.44 -19.54
C ASP A 198 -1.91 21.83 -19.09
N GLN A 199 -2.75 21.35 -20.04
CA GLN A 199 -3.99 20.63 -19.68
C GLN A 199 -3.73 19.32 -18.92
N ALA A 200 -2.72 18.54 -19.34
CA ALA A 200 -2.39 17.30 -18.66
C ALA A 200 -1.74 17.55 -17.28
N LYS A 201 -0.90 18.58 -17.16
CA LYS A 201 -0.35 19.02 -15.87
C LYS A 201 -1.47 19.47 -14.92
N ARG A 202 -2.42 20.29 -15.42
CA ARG A 202 -3.57 20.74 -14.65
C ARG A 202 -4.47 19.58 -14.21
N ALA A 203 -4.75 18.63 -15.10
CA ALA A 203 -5.48 17.41 -14.79
C ALA A 203 -4.82 16.60 -13.66
N LEU A 204 -3.49 16.45 -13.70
CA LEU A 204 -2.74 15.75 -12.67
C LEU A 204 -2.66 16.53 -11.34
N GLU A 205 -2.61 17.87 -11.39
CA GLU A 205 -2.73 18.72 -10.20
C GLU A 205 -4.08 18.52 -9.50
N ILE A 206 -5.19 18.54 -10.25
CA ILE A 206 -6.53 18.29 -9.73
C ILE A 206 -6.63 16.86 -9.19
N ALA A 207 -6.10 15.88 -9.93
CA ALA A 207 -6.07 14.49 -9.50
C ALA A 207 -5.31 14.33 -8.17
N ALA A 208 -4.14 14.97 -8.02
CA ALA A 208 -3.36 14.96 -6.79
C ALA A 208 -4.09 15.64 -5.63
N ALA A 209 -4.72 16.78 -5.89
CA ALA A 209 -5.46 17.55 -4.88
C ALA A 209 -6.70 16.81 -4.38
N GLY A 210 -7.47 16.15 -5.24
CA GLY A 210 -8.72 15.48 -4.88
C GLY A 210 -8.61 13.96 -4.66
N GLY A 211 -7.50 13.34 -5.05
CA GLY A 211 -7.35 11.87 -5.07
C GLY A 211 -8.12 11.22 -6.22
N HIS A 212 -8.33 11.94 -7.33
CA HIS A 212 -9.13 11.49 -8.46
C HIS A 212 -8.36 10.53 -9.37
N ASN A 213 -9.05 9.52 -9.90
CA ASN A 213 -8.51 8.63 -10.91
C ASN A 213 -8.42 9.35 -12.27
N CYS A 214 -7.33 9.12 -12.99
CA CYS A 214 -7.02 9.83 -14.23
C CYS A 214 -6.67 8.88 -15.37
N LEU A 215 -7.21 9.17 -16.57
CA LEU A 215 -6.87 8.50 -17.83
C LEU A 215 -6.19 9.48 -18.79
N LEU A 216 -4.95 9.17 -19.15
CA LEU A 216 -4.15 9.93 -20.11
C LEU A 216 -4.29 9.27 -21.49
N ILE A 217 -4.83 10.00 -22.48
CA ILE A 217 -5.01 9.50 -23.84
C ILE A 217 -4.14 10.32 -24.79
N GLY A 218 -3.32 9.68 -25.61
CA GLY A 218 -2.50 10.42 -26.57
C GLY A 218 -1.61 9.51 -27.42
N PRO A 219 -1.00 10.03 -28.49
CA PRO A 219 -0.17 9.24 -29.38
C PRO A 219 1.10 8.71 -28.69
N PRO A 220 1.77 7.72 -29.30
CA PRO A 220 3.07 7.28 -28.80
C PRO A 220 4.07 8.44 -28.75
N GLY A 221 4.87 8.52 -27.68
CA GLY A 221 5.86 9.57 -27.50
C GLY A 221 5.33 10.92 -27.01
N SER A 222 4.02 11.06 -26.70
CA SER A 222 3.45 12.34 -26.21
C SER A 222 3.80 12.68 -24.74
N GLY A 223 4.54 11.82 -24.05
CA GLY A 223 4.98 12.11 -22.67
C GLY A 223 4.07 11.59 -21.54
N LYS A 224 3.03 10.78 -21.83
CA LYS A 224 2.08 10.23 -20.83
C LYS A 224 2.77 9.57 -19.63
N SER A 225 3.68 8.63 -19.89
CA SER A 225 4.42 7.91 -18.84
C SER A 225 5.40 8.84 -18.10
N MET A 226 5.91 9.87 -18.77
CA MET A 226 6.78 10.90 -18.18
C MET A 226 6.00 11.77 -17.19
N LEU A 227 4.80 12.20 -17.54
CA LEU A 227 3.88 12.94 -16.69
C LEU A 227 3.48 12.11 -15.46
N ALA A 228 3.02 10.88 -15.69
CA ALA A 228 2.58 9.99 -14.61
C ALA A 228 3.69 9.71 -13.58
N LYS A 229 4.94 9.48 -14.02
CA LYS A 229 6.09 9.26 -13.12
C LYS A 229 6.43 10.46 -12.25
N ARG A 230 6.04 11.67 -12.65
CA ARG A 230 6.27 12.90 -11.89
C ARG A 230 5.18 13.19 -10.86
N LEU A 231 4.02 12.54 -10.97
CA LEU A 231 2.90 12.73 -10.04
C LEU A 231 3.29 12.61 -8.54
N PRO A 232 4.15 11.66 -8.13
CA PRO A 232 4.60 11.58 -6.74
C PRO A 232 5.25 12.88 -6.20
N THR A 233 5.80 13.73 -7.07
CA THR A 233 6.47 14.99 -6.65
C THR A 233 5.49 16.08 -6.22
N ILE A 234 4.22 15.96 -6.61
CA ILE A 234 3.16 16.94 -6.29
C ILE A 234 2.09 16.38 -5.34
N LEU A 235 2.15 15.07 -5.00
CA LEU A 235 1.23 14.49 -4.02
C LEU A 235 1.43 15.08 -2.62
N PRO A 236 0.36 15.24 -1.84
CA PRO A 236 0.46 15.65 -0.44
C PRO A 236 1.19 14.59 0.38
N ASP A 237 1.92 15.02 1.39
CA ASP A 237 2.61 14.10 2.29
C ASP A 237 1.61 13.22 3.04
N MET A 238 2.01 11.99 3.37
CA MET A 238 1.19 11.08 4.16
C MET A 238 1.10 11.55 5.62
N THR A 239 -0.09 11.44 6.21
CA THR A 239 -0.25 11.57 7.66
C THR A 239 0.46 10.41 8.37
N PHE A 240 0.61 10.50 9.68
CA PHE A 240 1.22 9.41 10.45
C PHE A 240 0.39 8.12 10.34
N GLU A 241 -0.94 8.24 10.38
CA GLU A 241 -1.87 7.12 10.22
C GLU A 241 -1.76 6.48 8.85
N GLU A 242 -1.70 7.29 7.77
CA GLU A 242 -1.48 6.79 6.39
C GLU A 242 -0.12 6.09 6.26
N LYS A 243 0.96 6.64 6.88
CA LYS A 243 2.29 6.00 6.91
C LYS A 243 2.23 4.65 7.63
N LEU A 244 1.54 4.59 8.77
CA LEU A 244 1.41 3.38 9.58
C LEU A 244 0.64 2.29 8.84
N GLU A 245 -0.51 2.63 8.25
CA GLU A 245 -1.35 1.70 7.49
C GLU A 245 -0.62 1.17 6.25
N THR A 246 0.02 2.06 5.49
CA THR A 246 0.86 1.66 4.34
C THR A 246 2.00 0.76 4.78
N SER A 247 2.67 1.09 5.89
CA SER A 247 3.79 0.30 6.40
C SER A 247 3.37 -1.08 6.90
N LYS A 248 2.16 -1.25 7.44
CA LYS A 248 1.61 -2.58 7.75
C LYS A 248 1.57 -3.48 6.52
N VAL A 249 1.05 -2.97 5.39
CA VAL A 249 1.00 -3.72 4.13
C VAL A 249 2.41 -4.11 3.67
N TYR A 250 3.36 -3.16 3.75
CA TYR A 250 4.76 -3.41 3.36
C TYR A 250 5.49 -4.37 4.30
N SER A 251 5.21 -4.32 5.61
CA SER A 251 5.74 -5.25 6.61
C SER A 251 5.32 -6.69 6.31
N ILE A 252 4.02 -6.91 6.05
CA ILE A 252 3.47 -8.23 5.69
C ILE A 252 4.05 -8.74 4.36
N ALA A 253 4.24 -7.84 3.40
CA ALA A 253 4.88 -8.18 2.13
C ALA A 253 6.40 -8.44 2.28
N GLY A 254 7.01 -8.07 3.42
CA GLY A 254 8.46 -8.12 3.63
C GLY A 254 9.20 -7.12 2.74
N LYS A 255 8.61 -5.93 2.54
CA LYS A 255 9.10 -4.89 1.62
C LYS A 255 9.42 -3.56 2.32
N ILE A 256 9.45 -3.51 3.64
CA ILE A 256 9.97 -2.33 4.36
C ILE A 256 11.46 -2.19 4.03
N PRO A 257 11.93 -1.00 3.60
CA PRO A 257 13.34 -0.79 3.32
C PRO A 257 14.20 -1.00 4.58
N LYS A 258 15.34 -1.68 4.45
CA LYS A 258 16.25 -1.92 5.57
C LYS A 258 16.66 -0.61 6.25
N GLY A 259 16.65 -0.61 7.57
CA GLY A 259 17.00 0.57 8.39
C GLY A 259 15.97 1.69 8.38
N LYS A 260 14.78 1.45 7.82
CA LYS A 260 13.65 2.39 7.89
C LYS A 260 12.55 1.87 8.82
N SER A 261 11.93 2.81 9.51
CA SER A 261 10.84 2.50 10.43
C SER A 261 9.50 2.41 9.72
N LEU A 262 9.24 3.34 8.81
CA LEU A 262 7.98 3.46 8.06
C LEU A 262 8.23 3.73 6.58
N VAL A 263 7.22 3.43 5.78
CA VAL A 263 7.11 3.91 4.39
C VAL A 263 6.69 5.38 4.44
N SER A 264 7.62 6.29 4.19
CA SER A 264 7.40 7.73 4.33
C SER A 264 6.92 8.41 3.06
N LYS A 265 7.15 7.80 1.88
CA LYS A 265 6.68 8.30 0.58
C LYS A 265 5.41 7.58 0.16
N ARG A 266 4.48 8.32 -0.47
CA ARG A 266 3.34 7.68 -1.15
C ARG A 266 3.85 6.67 -2.18
N PRO A 267 3.42 5.41 -2.12
CA PRO A 267 3.84 4.39 -3.06
C PRO A 267 3.47 4.78 -4.50
N PHE A 268 4.38 4.52 -5.43
CA PHE A 268 4.11 4.58 -6.87
C PHE A 268 4.39 3.20 -7.45
N ARG A 269 3.34 2.49 -7.84
CA ARG A 269 3.43 1.14 -8.39
C ARG A 269 3.10 1.17 -9.88
N SER A 270 3.98 0.62 -10.69
CA SER A 270 3.81 0.57 -12.15
C SER A 270 4.07 -0.85 -12.65
N PRO A 271 3.10 -1.76 -12.50
CA PRO A 271 3.25 -3.12 -13.00
C PRO A 271 3.25 -3.12 -14.52
N HIS A 272 4.00 -4.04 -15.13
CA HIS A 272 4.00 -4.24 -16.57
C HIS A 272 2.65 -4.81 -17.03
N HIS A 273 2.20 -4.54 -18.25
CA HIS A 273 0.90 -4.98 -18.76
C HIS A 273 0.73 -6.51 -18.82
N THR A 274 1.83 -7.28 -18.80
CA THR A 274 1.80 -8.75 -18.72
C THR A 274 1.55 -9.30 -17.30
N VAL A 275 1.37 -8.45 -16.31
CA VAL A 275 1.13 -8.87 -14.92
C VAL A 275 -0.17 -9.67 -14.83
N SER A 276 -0.14 -10.79 -14.08
CA SER A 276 -1.34 -11.58 -13.84
C SER A 276 -2.31 -10.89 -12.85
N ALA A 277 -3.60 -11.21 -12.95
CA ALA A 277 -4.61 -10.73 -12.00
C ALA A 277 -4.22 -11.09 -10.55
N GLN A 278 -3.67 -12.29 -10.34
CA GLN A 278 -3.20 -12.73 -9.02
C GLN A 278 -2.01 -11.91 -8.48
N ALA A 279 -1.09 -11.48 -9.34
CA ALA A 279 0.01 -10.60 -8.91
C ALA A 279 -0.50 -9.19 -8.56
N LEU A 280 -1.58 -8.73 -9.22
CA LEU A 280 -2.24 -7.47 -8.90
C LEU A 280 -2.99 -7.54 -7.56
N THR A 281 -3.86 -8.53 -7.38
CA THR A 281 -4.71 -8.63 -6.19
C THR A 281 -4.01 -9.26 -4.99
N GLY A 282 -2.98 -10.04 -5.25
CA GLY A 282 -2.36 -10.86 -4.22
C GLY A 282 -2.92 -12.29 -4.21
N GLY A 283 -2.39 -13.11 -3.34
CA GLY A 283 -2.77 -14.51 -3.20
C GLY A 283 -1.57 -15.44 -2.98
N GLY A 284 -1.72 -16.67 -3.40
CA GLY A 284 -0.79 -17.76 -3.13
C GLY A 284 -1.38 -18.75 -2.13
N ALA A 285 -0.63 -19.78 -1.75
CA ALA A 285 -1.02 -20.74 -0.70
C ALA A 285 -1.13 -20.03 0.66
N ASN A 286 -0.17 -19.11 0.90
CA ASN A 286 -0.18 -18.17 2.01
C ASN A 286 -0.43 -16.78 1.42
N PRO A 287 -1.66 -16.26 1.49
CA PRO A 287 -2.04 -15.05 0.79
C PRO A 287 -1.17 -13.85 1.22
N LYS A 288 -0.61 -13.17 0.21
CA LYS A 288 0.19 -11.95 0.37
C LYS A 288 -0.47 -10.81 -0.37
N PRO A 289 -0.29 -9.55 0.08
CA PRO A 289 -0.78 -8.39 -0.64
C PRO A 289 -0.15 -8.30 -2.04
N GLY A 290 -0.98 -7.97 -3.05
CA GLY A 290 -0.56 -7.75 -4.42
C GLY A 290 -0.12 -6.31 -4.69
N GLU A 291 0.16 -6.00 -5.98
CA GLU A 291 0.60 -4.68 -6.42
C GLU A 291 -0.43 -3.58 -6.10
N ILE A 292 -1.74 -3.91 -6.13
CA ILE A 292 -2.81 -2.97 -5.79
C ILE A 292 -2.71 -2.55 -4.31
N SER A 293 -2.57 -3.52 -3.40
CA SER A 293 -2.42 -3.21 -1.97
C SER A 293 -1.06 -2.55 -1.66
N LEU A 294 0.00 -2.88 -2.42
CA LEU A 294 1.28 -2.19 -2.32
C LEU A 294 1.24 -0.73 -2.83
N ALA A 295 0.20 -0.36 -3.61
CA ALA A 295 -0.07 1.01 -4.02
C ALA A 295 -0.96 1.77 -3.01
N HIS A 296 -1.35 1.16 -1.89
CA HIS A 296 -2.21 1.76 -0.87
C HIS A 296 -1.69 3.13 -0.42
N ASN A 297 -2.59 4.10 -0.30
CA ASN A 297 -2.30 5.53 -0.04
C ASN A 297 -1.34 6.17 -1.06
N GLY A 298 -1.25 5.60 -2.27
CA GLY A 298 -0.36 6.03 -3.33
C GLY A 298 -0.99 5.93 -4.71
N VAL A 299 -0.15 5.72 -5.71
CA VAL A 299 -0.52 5.69 -7.14
C VAL A 299 -0.31 4.30 -7.71
N MET A 300 -1.33 3.79 -8.39
CA MET A 300 -1.25 2.67 -9.31
C MET A 300 -1.20 3.24 -10.73
N PHE A 301 -0.02 3.18 -11.38
CA PHE A 301 0.14 3.59 -12.77
C PHE A 301 0.06 2.38 -13.70
N MET A 302 -0.88 2.41 -14.62
CA MET A 302 -1.07 1.38 -15.64
C MET A 302 -0.81 1.95 -17.03
N ASP A 303 0.40 1.75 -17.52
CA ASP A 303 0.76 2.15 -18.89
C ASP A 303 0.24 1.12 -19.90
N GLU A 304 -0.08 1.56 -21.12
CA GLU A 304 -0.69 0.71 -22.14
C GLU A 304 -1.95 -0.01 -21.64
N PHE A 305 -2.81 0.70 -20.92
CA PHE A 305 -3.94 0.16 -20.18
C PHE A 305 -4.82 -0.83 -20.96
N PRO A 306 -5.16 -0.65 -22.26
CA PRO A 306 -5.92 -1.64 -23.01
C PRO A 306 -5.18 -2.97 -23.20
N GLU A 307 -3.85 -3.02 -23.08
CA GLU A 307 -3.07 -4.24 -23.32
C GLU A 307 -2.99 -5.17 -22.11
N PHE A 308 -3.38 -4.71 -20.92
CA PHE A 308 -3.54 -5.60 -19.76
C PHE A 308 -4.60 -6.66 -20.04
N ASP A 309 -4.37 -7.87 -19.52
CA ASP A 309 -5.37 -8.92 -19.54
C ASP A 309 -6.72 -8.44 -18.96
N ARG A 310 -7.83 -8.95 -19.54
CA ARG A 310 -9.17 -8.54 -19.13
C ARG A 310 -9.41 -8.80 -17.65
N ARG A 311 -8.96 -9.96 -17.12
CA ARG A 311 -9.13 -10.31 -15.70
C ARG A 311 -8.32 -9.38 -14.79
N ALA A 312 -7.14 -8.99 -15.24
CA ALA A 312 -6.30 -8.03 -14.51
C ALA A 312 -6.97 -6.66 -14.39
N LYS A 313 -7.55 -6.14 -15.49
CA LYS A 313 -8.32 -4.88 -15.47
C LYS A 313 -9.56 -4.97 -14.59
N GLU A 314 -10.37 -6.01 -14.76
CA GLU A 314 -11.60 -6.20 -13.97
C GLU A 314 -11.32 -6.34 -12.47
N SER A 315 -10.13 -6.83 -12.08
CA SER A 315 -9.75 -6.92 -10.67
C SER A 315 -9.56 -5.56 -9.97
N LEU A 316 -9.47 -4.46 -10.73
CA LEU A 316 -9.42 -3.10 -10.18
C LEU A 316 -10.78 -2.58 -9.70
N ARG A 317 -11.90 -3.21 -10.12
CA ARG A 317 -13.24 -2.67 -9.83
C ARG A 317 -13.52 -2.55 -8.34
N GLN A 318 -13.25 -3.61 -7.58
CA GLN A 318 -13.44 -3.61 -6.12
C GLN A 318 -12.50 -2.60 -5.43
N PRO A 319 -11.18 -2.59 -5.67
CA PRO A 319 -10.28 -1.61 -5.09
C PRO A 319 -10.69 -0.15 -5.31
N LEU A 320 -11.15 0.17 -6.53
CA LEU A 320 -11.54 1.54 -6.88
C LEU A 320 -12.91 1.95 -6.28
N GLU A 321 -13.76 1.00 -5.92
CA GLU A 321 -15.07 1.26 -5.31
C GLU A 321 -15.01 1.19 -3.78
N ASP A 322 -14.47 0.08 -3.25
CA ASP A 322 -14.52 -0.23 -1.82
C ASP A 322 -13.21 0.14 -1.08
N GLY A 323 -12.13 0.46 -1.79
CA GLY A 323 -10.83 0.74 -1.19
C GLY A 323 -10.14 -0.49 -0.58
N VAL A 324 -10.59 -1.70 -0.92
CA VAL A 324 -10.06 -2.96 -0.41
C VAL A 324 -9.92 -4.02 -1.51
N VAL A 325 -9.03 -4.97 -1.29
CA VAL A 325 -8.92 -6.20 -2.09
C VAL A 325 -9.22 -7.38 -1.20
N THR A 326 -10.20 -8.20 -1.56
CA THR A 326 -10.53 -9.43 -0.85
C THR A 326 -10.01 -10.65 -1.61
N VAL A 327 -9.21 -11.46 -0.94
CA VAL A 327 -8.61 -12.70 -1.47
C VAL A 327 -9.16 -13.89 -0.71
N SER A 328 -10.05 -14.68 -1.33
CA SER A 328 -10.57 -15.91 -0.75
C SER A 328 -9.78 -17.11 -1.21
N ARG A 329 -9.34 -17.97 -0.27
CA ARG A 329 -8.60 -19.21 -0.49
C ARG A 329 -9.09 -20.27 0.49
N THR A 330 -8.65 -21.50 0.32
CA THR A 330 -8.94 -22.62 1.24
C THR A 330 -8.48 -22.34 2.68
N ALA A 331 -7.43 -21.52 2.84
CA ALA A 331 -6.90 -21.09 4.13
C ALA A 331 -7.74 -19.99 4.82
N GLY A 332 -8.71 -19.38 4.12
CA GLY A 332 -9.56 -18.29 4.63
C GLY A 332 -9.76 -17.16 3.64
N THR A 333 -10.50 -16.16 4.09
CA THR A 333 -10.72 -14.91 3.35
C THR A 333 -9.89 -13.80 4.00
N PHE A 334 -9.06 -13.14 3.20
CA PHE A 334 -8.14 -12.09 3.65
C PHE A 334 -8.46 -10.80 2.91
N THR A 335 -8.59 -9.71 3.66
CA THR A 335 -8.86 -8.38 3.12
C THR A 335 -7.63 -7.50 3.32
N TYR A 336 -7.19 -6.87 2.23
CA TYR A 336 -6.06 -5.94 2.23
C TYR A 336 -6.54 -4.54 1.85
N PRO A 337 -6.08 -3.48 2.52
CA PRO A 337 -6.42 -2.12 2.15
C PRO A 337 -5.83 -1.78 0.78
N SER A 338 -6.57 -1.01 0.00
CA SER A 338 -6.20 -0.63 -1.36
C SER A 338 -6.77 0.73 -1.77
N SER A 339 -6.73 1.69 -0.87
CA SER A 339 -7.07 3.07 -1.19
C SER A 339 -6.03 3.65 -2.15
N ILE A 340 -6.24 3.47 -3.45
CA ILE A 340 -5.31 3.85 -4.51
C ILE A 340 -5.85 5.00 -5.34
N MET A 341 -4.95 5.77 -5.95
CA MET A 341 -5.23 6.64 -7.08
C MET A 341 -4.79 5.93 -8.36
N LEU A 342 -5.75 5.59 -9.23
CA LEU A 342 -5.44 4.98 -10.52
C LEU A 342 -5.05 6.08 -11.52
N VAL A 343 -3.87 5.94 -12.11
CA VAL A 343 -3.48 6.69 -13.30
C VAL A 343 -3.27 5.69 -14.43
N ALA A 344 -4.09 5.77 -15.44
CA ALA A 344 -3.99 4.89 -16.61
C ALA A 344 -3.50 5.70 -17.83
N ALA A 345 -2.73 5.09 -18.70
CA ALA A 345 -2.32 5.69 -19.95
C ALA A 345 -2.65 4.78 -21.13
N MET A 346 -3.17 5.34 -22.21
CA MET A 346 -3.48 4.59 -23.42
C MET A 346 -3.25 5.42 -24.69
N ASN A 347 -3.12 4.73 -25.80
CA ASN A 347 -3.17 5.35 -27.12
C ASN A 347 -4.63 5.52 -27.57
N PRO A 348 -4.94 6.46 -28.48
CA PRO A 348 -6.31 6.68 -28.96
C PRO A 348 -6.83 5.55 -29.86
N CYS A 349 -5.94 4.74 -30.45
CA CYS A 349 -6.25 3.61 -31.32
C CYS A 349 -5.04 2.66 -31.39
N PRO A 350 -5.15 1.48 -32.09
CA PRO A 350 -4.03 0.53 -32.17
C PRO A 350 -2.76 1.12 -32.83
N CYS A 351 -2.86 1.97 -33.88
CA CYS A 351 -1.68 2.63 -34.47
C CYS A 351 -1.21 3.84 -33.65
N GLY A 352 -2.05 4.37 -32.74
CA GLY A 352 -1.74 5.51 -31.89
C GLY A 352 -1.98 6.89 -32.49
N TYR A 353 -2.42 6.99 -33.76
CA TYR A 353 -2.48 8.27 -34.49
C TYR A 353 -3.90 8.79 -34.76
N PHE A 354 -4.94 8.23 -34.15
CA PHE A 354 -6.29 8.76 -34.27
C PHE A 354 -6.37 10.16 -33.63
N GLY A 355 -6.82 11.15 -34.40
CA GLY A 355 -6.84 12.57 -34.01
C GLY A 355 -5.51 13.29 -34.05
N HIS A 356 -4.44 12.66 -34.53
CA HIS A 356 -3.12 13.31 -34.63
C HIS A 356 -3.10 14.39 -35.73
N PRO A 357 -2.58 15.61 -35.45
CA PRO A 357 -2.66 16.73 -36.40
C PRO A 357 -1.87 16.49 -37.68
N SER A 358 -0.74 15.79 -37.65
CA SER A 358 0.17 15.64 -38.77
C SER A 358 0.34 14.19 -39.28
N LYS A 359 -0.13 13.18 -38.55
CA LYS A 359 0.01 11.76 -38.96
C LYS A 359 -1.36 11.12 -39.14
N PRO A 360 -1.71 10.59 -40.29
CA PRO A 360 -3.02 9.96 -40.50
C PRO A 360 -3.14 8.63 -39.75
N CYS A 361 -4.31 8.39 -39.20
CA CYS A 361 -4.64 7.09 -38.61
C CYS A 361 -4.90 6.06 -39.71
N THR A 362 -4.28 4.89 -39.62
CA THR A 362 -4.44 3.79 -40.60
C THR A 362 -5.41 2.71 -40.13
N CYS A 363 -6.02 2.86 -38.96
CA CYS A 363 -6.93 1.86 -38.39
C CYS A 363 -8.31 1.92 -39.00
N SER A 364 -8.92 0.77 -39.31
CA SER A 364 -10.34 0.69 -39.64
C SER A 364 -11.19 1.00 -38.42
N ASP A 365 -12.45 1.44 -38.62
CA ASP A 365 -13.34 1.76 -37.50
C ASP A 365 -13.62 0.53 -36.62
N ALA A 366 -13.75 -0.65 -37.22
CA ALA A 366 -13.84 -1.91 -36.48
C ALA A 366 -12.61 -2.21 -35.62
N ALA A 367 -11.41 -1.83 -36.04
CA ALA A 367 -10.19 -2.00 -35.25
C ALA A 367 -10.13 -0.98 -34.11
N LYS A 368 -10.54 0.27 -34.35
CA LYS A 368 -10.64 1.30 -33.32
C LYS A 368 -11.66 0.88 -32.24
N LYS A 369 -12.86 0.43 -32.67
CA LYS A 369 -13.91 -0.04 -31.74
C LYS A 369 -13.43 -1.20 -30.89
N ARG A 370 -12.87 -2.25 -31.48
CA ARG A 370 -12.31 -3.39 -30.72
C ARG A 370 -11.21 -3.00 -29.74
N TYR A 371 -10.42 -1.97 -30.03
CA TYR A 371 -9.38 -1.48 -29.15
C TYR A 371 -9.98 -0.74 -27.95
N LYS A 372 -10.96 0.13 -28.18
CA LYS A 372 -11.70 0.85 -27.14
C LYS A 372 -12.45 -0.14 -26.22
N ASP A 373 -13.11 -1.15 -26.80
CA ASP A 373 -13.86 -2.19 -26.07
C ASP A 373 -12.99 -3.07 -25.16
N LYS A 374 -11.64 -3.02 -25.31
CA LYS A 374 -10.73 -3.66 -24.34
C LYS A 374 -10.83 -3.03 -22.95
N VAL A 375 -11.31 -1.80 -22.81
CA VAL A 375 -11.59 -1.13 -21.54
C VAL A 375 -13.10 -1.13 -21.33
N SER A 376 -13.56 -1.79 -20.27
CA SER A 376 -15.00 -1.91 -20.00
C SER A 376 -15.62 -0.58 -19.55
N GLY A 377 -16.87 -0.30 -19.97
CA GLY A 377 -17.60 0.89 -19.52
C GLY A 377 -17.64 1.04 -17.99
N PRO A 378 -17.96 -0.02 -17.21
CA PRO A 378 -17.94 0.05 -15.75
C PRO A 378 -16.58 0.43 -15.15
N LEU A 379 -15.47 0.18 -15.83
CA LEU A 379 -14.15 0.60 -15.37
C LEU A 379 -13.88 2.06 -15.71
N LEU A 380 -14.28 2.51 -16.93
CA LEU A 380 -14.25 3.92 -17.32
C LEU A 380 -15.09 4.78 -16.38
N ASP A 381 -16.25 4.28 -15.99
CA ASP A 381 -17.09 4.96 -14.98
C ASP A 381 -16.41 5.15 -13.61
N ARG A 382 -15.28 4.53 -13.33
CA ARG A 382 -14.50 4.71 -12.10
C ARG A 382 -13.32 5.65 -12.26
N ILE A 383 -13.07 6.12 -13.48
CA ILE A 383 -12.07 7.14 -13.76
C ILE A 383 -12.78 8.50 -13.80
N ASP A 384 -12.26 9.48 -13.07
CA ASP A 384 -12.92 10.78 -12.90
C ASP A 384 -12.47 11.79 -13.95
N ILE A 385 -11.21 11.74 -14.34
CA ILE A 385 -10.54 12.69 -15.22
C ILE A 385 -10.08 11.96 -16.47
N HIS A 386 -10.55 12.40 -17.65
CA HIS A 386 -10.04 11.97 -18.95
C HIS A 386 -9.35 13.16 -19.59
N VAL A 387 -8.06 13.02 -19.94
CA VAL A 387 -7.29 14.12 -20.53
C VAL A 387 -6.51 13.67 -21.75
N GLU A 388 -6.55 14.49 -22.79
CA GLU A 388 -5.78 14.30 -24.02
C GLU A 388 -4.36 14.85 -23.83
N VAL A 389 -3.36 14.03 -24.14
CA VAL A 389 -1.95 14.40 -24.12
C VAL A 389 -1.49 14.56 -25.55
N SER A 390 -1.47 15.80 -26.04
CA SER A 390 -1.10 16.13 -27.40
C SER A 390 0.39 15.90 -27.68
N PRO A 391 0.81 15.70 -28.94
CA PRO A 391 2.24 15.76 -29.30
C PRO A 391 2.81 17.13 -28.94
N VAL A 392 4.03 17.16 -28.41
CA VAL A 392 4.73 18.44 -28.15
C VAL A 392 5.27 18.99 -29.44
N GLU A 393 5.00 20.25 -29.72
CA GLU A 393 5.52 20.94 -30.92
C GLU A 393 7.00 21.30 -30.73
N TYR A 394 7.73 21.41 -31.86
CA TYR A 394 9.17 21.73 -31.84
C TYR A 394 9.45 23.06 -31.12
N ASP A 395 8.59 24.06 -31.34
CA ASP A 395 8.72 25.39 -30.77
C ASP A 395 8.56 25.37 -29.22
N GLU A 396 7.69 24.50 -28.68
CA GLU A 396 7.55 24.27 -27.24
C GLU A 396 8.79 23.60 -26.64
N LEU A 397 9.44 22.68 -27.39
CA LEU A 397 10.66 22.02 -26.96
C LEU A 397 11.87 22.94 -26.95
N SER A 398 11.96 23.81 -27.99
CA SER A 398 13.07 24.76 -28.16
C SER A 398 12.94 26.00 -27.28
N ASN A 399 11.74 26.29 -26.83
CA ASN A 399 11.48 27.48 -26.03
C ASN A 399 12.06 27.28 -24.59
N ASN A 400 12.96 28.20 -24.18
CA ASN A 400 13.58 28.22 -22.86
C ASN A 400 12.66 28.79 -21.77
N SER A 401 11.33 28.88 -22.01
CA SER A 401 10.41 29.29 -20.94
C SER A 401 10.50 28.30 -19.76
N GLU A 402 10.65 28.83 -18.57
CA GLU A 402 10.65 28.02 -17.36
C GLU A 402 9.26 27.39 -17.19
N SER A 403 9.18 26.07 -17.30
CA SER A 403 7.98 25.32 -16.91
C SER A 403 7.81 25.33 -15.39
N GLU A 404 6.57 25.30 -14.91
CA GLU A 404 6.25 25.36 -13.49
C GLU A 404 6.89 24.18 -12.72
N LYS A 405 7.50 24.48 -11.56
CA LYS A 405 8.19 23.50 -10.71
C LYS A 405 7.18 22.67 -9.88
N SER A 406 7.48 21.41 -9.68
CA SER A 406 6.71 20.52 -8.80
C SER A 406 6.43 21.13 -7.43
N ARG A 407 7.38 21.86 -6.86
CA ARG A 407 7.26 22.52 -5.57
C ARG A 407 6.08 23.52 -5.51
N ASP A 408 5.84 24.27 -6.59
CA ASP A 408 4.81 25.30 -6.60
C ASP A 408 3.42 24.70 -6.82
N ILE A 409 3.32 23.66 -7.69
CA ILE A 409 2.12 22.83 -7.81
C ILE A 409 1.78 22.17 -6.47
N LYS A 410 2.79 21.55 -5.82
CA LYS A 410 2.59 20.89 -4.52
C LYS A 410 2.05 21.83 -3.45
N LYS A 411 2.48 23.08 -3.40
CA LYS A 411 1.95 24.07 -2.45
C LYS A 411 0.44 24.30 -2.61
N ARG A 412 -0.06 24.38 -3.86
CA ARG A 412 -1.50 24.50 -4.12
C ARG A 412 -2.25 23.24 -3.75
N VAL A 413 -1.68 22.08 -4.08
CA VAL A 413 -2.24 20.77 -3.71
C VAL A 413 -2.32 20.61 -2.18
N ASP A 414 -1.26 20.97 -1.46
CA ASP A 414 -1.22 20.88 0.01
C ASP A 414 -2.27 21.80 0.66
N LYS A 415 -2.46 23.03 0.15
CA LYS A 415 -3.52 23.95 0.61
C LYS A 415 -4.92 23.38 0.38
N ALA A 416 -5.19 22.85 -0.82
CA ALA A 416 -6.48 22.24 -1.13
C ALA A 416 -6.74 21.01 -0.22
N ARG A 417 -5.72 20.21 0.06
CA ARG A 417 -5.82 19.07 0.99
C ARG A 417 -6.05 19.52 2.44
N GLU A 418 -5.49 20.63 2.86
CA GLU A 418 -5.75 21.17 4.18
C GLU A 418 -7.22 21.61 4.34
N ILE A 419 -7.80 22.25 3.31
CA ILE A 419 -9.22 22.60 3.26
C ILE A 419 -10.09 21.33 3.37
N GLN A 420 -9.74 20.27 2.62
CA GLN A 420 -10.45 18.99 2.67
C GLN A 420 -10.33 18.33 4.04
N ARG A 421 -9.15 18.31 4.65
CA ARG A 421 -8.93 17.77 6.00
C ARG A 421 -9.84 18.44 7.04
N LYS A 422 -9.93 19.78 7.02
CA LYS A 422 -10.84 20.53 7.89
C LYS A 422 -12.31 20.21 7.62
N ARG A 423 -12.69 20.06 6.34
CA ARG A 423 -14.06 19.72 5.93
C ARG A 423 -14.49 18.32 6.42
N PHE A 424 -13.59 17.36 6.41
CA PHE A 424 -13.87 15.96 6.74
C PHE A 424 -13.43 15.56 8.15
N GLU A 425 -13.11 16.54 9.01
CA GLU A 425 -12.73 16.27 10.41
C GLU A 425 -13.82 15.46 11.13
N GLY A 426 -13.43 14.38 11.80
CA GLY A 426 -14.35 13.44 12.47
C GLY A 426 -15.04 12.43 11.54
N THR A 427 -14.61 12.31 10.28
CA THR A 427 -15.08 11.27 9.33
C THR A 427 -13.90 10.43 8.80
N ASP A 428 -14.21 9.28 8.19
CA ASP A 428 -13.20 8.42 7.55
C ASP A 428 -12.82 8.89 6.12
N ILE A 429 -13.33 10.05 5.68
CA ILE A 429 -13.09 10.58 4.35
C ILE A 429 -11.78 11.37 4.33
N THR A 430 -10.87 10.96 3.45
CA THR A 430 -9.54 11.57 3.34
C THR A 430 -9.40 12.59 2.20
N CYS A 431 -10.33 12.59 1.22
CA CYS A 431 -10.28 13.48 0.06
C CYS A 431 -11.62 13.56 -0.67
N ASN A 432 -11.77 14.55 -1.56
CA ASN A 432 -13.03 14.79 -2.27
C ASN A 432 -13.47 13.62 -3.15
N ALA A 433 -12.56 12.88 -3.78
CA ALA A 433 -12.91 11.70 -4.60
C ALA A 433 -13.63 10.61 -3.80
N LYS A 434 -13.43 10.57 -2.48
CA LYS A 434 -14.03 9.58 -1.57
C LYS A 434 -15.33 10.03 -0.90
N MET A 435 -15.83 11.23 -1.21
CA MET A 435 -17.12 11.69 -0.67
C MET A 435 -18.23 10.70 -1.03
N THR A 436 -19.08 10.40 -0.05
CA THR A 436 -20.34 9.69 -0.31
C THR A 436 -21.36 10.62 -0.98
N PRO A 437 -22.41 10.14 -1.67
CA PRO A 437 -23.43 10.98 -2.27
C PRO A 437 -24.07 11.98 -1.28
N LYS A 438 -24.26 11.56 -0.03
CA LYS A 438 -24.78 12.43 1.04
C LYS A 438 -23.84 13.61 1.30
N ILE A 439 -22.57 13.34 1.51
CA ILE A 439 -21.54 14.37 1.80
C ILE A 439 -21.28 15.24 0.57
N THR A 440 -21.33 14.66 -0.65
CA THR A 440 -21.24 15.44 -1.89
C THR A 440 -22.32 16.50 -1.93
N LYS A 441 -23.57 16.14 -1.61
CA LYS A 441 -24.70 17.08 -1.57
C LYS A 441 -24.55 18.18 -0.51
N GLU A 442 -23.98 17.83 0.65
CA GLU A 442 -23.76 18.79 1.75
C GLU A 442 -22.59 19.75 1.48
N CYS A 443 -21.52 19.26 0.84
CA CYS A 443 -20.27 20.03 0.67
C CYS A 443 -20.13 20.75 -0.68
N CYS A 444 -20.90 20.32 -1.70
CA CYS A 444 -20.84 20.91 -3.04
C CYS A 444 -21.95 21.97 -3.23
N VAL A 445 -21.79 23.11 -2.59
CA VAL A 445 -22.69 24.25 -2.76
C VAL A 445 -22.36 24.95 -4.06
N LEU A 446 -23.34 25.04 -4.97
CA LEU A 446 -23.23 25.65 -6.28
C LEU A 446 -23.70 27.10 -6.25
N SER A 447 -23.07 27.97 -7.03
CA SER A 447 -23.69 29.25 -7.40
C SER A 447 -24.84 29.02 -8.37
N GLU A 448 -25.78 29.95 -8.50
CA GLU A 448 -26.93 29.86 -9.41
C GLU A 448 -26.49 29.63 -10.87
N GLU A 449 -25.47 30.32 -11.31
CA GLU A 449 -24.88 30.18 -12.65
C GLU A 449 -24.25 28.78 -12.86
N ALA A 450 -23.61 28.24 -11.82
CA ALA A 450 -23.00 26.91 -11.86
C ALA A 450 -24.07 25.80 -11.92
N ASP A 451 -25.17 25.96 -11.18
CA ASP A 451 -26.28 25.02 -11.17
C ASP A 451 -26.99 25.00 -12.54
N ASN A 452 -27.23 26.16 -13.13
CA ASN A 452 -27.81 26.29 -14.48
C ASN A 452 -26.97 25.58 -15.53
N LEU A 453 -25.63 25.83 -15.54
CA LEU A 453 -24.71 25.17 -16.49
C LEU A 453 -24.72 23.64 -16.30
N LEU A 454 -24.72 23.18 -15.05
CA LEU A 454 -24.73 21.76 -14.76
C LEU A 454 -26.04 21.09 -15.20
N HIS A 455 -27.19 21.75 -14.99
CA HIS A 455 -28.50 21.30 -15.44
C HIS A 455 -28.57 21.18 -16.99
N GLU A 456 -28.17 22.23 -17.72
CA GLU A 456 -28.10 22.19 -19.18
C GLU A 456 -27.17 21.09 -19.71
N SER A 457 -26.04 20.91 -19.01
CA SER A 457 -25.08 19.88 -19.38
C SER A 457 -25.58 18.46 -19.07
N PHE A 458 -26.35 18.28 -18.00
CA PHE A 458 -26.93 16.99 -17.60
C PHE A 458 -27.84 16.45 -18.72
N ASP A 459 -28.74 17.32 -19.25
CA ASP A 459 -29.67 16.95 -20.30
C ASP A 459 -28.93 16.77 -21.65
N SER A 460 -28.03 17.70 -22.00
CA SER A 460 -27.30 17.67 -23.27
C SER A 460 -26.35 16.48 -23.39
N PHE A 461 -25.79 16.04 -22.29
CA PHE A 461 -24.83 14.91 -22.24
C PHE A 461 -25.47 13.60 -21.84
N ALA A 462 -26.80 13.52 -21.59
CA ALA A 462 -27.49 12.34 -21.09
C ALA A 462 -26.75 11.67 -19.92
N MET A 463 -26.34 12.49 -18.95
CA MET A 463 -25.45 12.05 -17.87
C MET A 463 -26.14 11.04 -16.95
N SER A 464 -25.39 10.04 -16.49
CA SER A 464 -25.83 9.18 -15.40
C SER A 464 -25.70 9.91 -14.04
N ALA A 465 -26.46 9.47 -13.02
CA ALA A 465 -26.31 9.97 -11.66
C ALA A 465 -24.87 9.84 -11.11
N ARG A 466 -24.15 8.78 -11.51
CA ARG A 466 -22.74 8.61 -11.15
C ARG A 466 -21.83 9.68 -11.80
N ALA A 467 -22.08 10.00 -13.07
CA ALA A 467 -21.33 11.06 -13.76
C ALA A 467 -21.57 12.43 -13.10
N TYR A 468 -22.80 12.72 -12.74
CA TYR A 468 -23.19 13.93 -12.01
C TYR A 468 -22.43 14.06 -10.67
N ASP A 469 -22.44 13.03 -9.82
CA ASP A 469 -21.71 13.02 -8.55
C ASP A 469 -20.21 13.23 -8.74
N LYS A 470 -19.62 12.66 -9.78
CA LYS A 470 -18.20 12.82 -10.10
C LYS A 470 -17.84 14.24 -10.53
N ILE A 471 -18.67 14.85 -11.39
CA ILE A 471 -18.48 16.25 -11.79
C ILE A 471 -18.51 17.16 -10.57
N LEU A 472 -19.46 16.94 -9.64
CA LEU A 472 -19.53 17.72 -8.42
C LEU A 472 -18.29 17.57 -7.55
N ARG A 473 -17.79 16.35 -7.34
CA ARG A 473 -16.55 16.09 -6.57
C ARG A 473 -15.34 16.71 -7.23
N LEU A 474 -15.26 16.64 -8.55
CA LEU A 474 -14.18 17.23 -9.34
C LEU A 474 -14.23 18.76 -9.27
N ALA A 475 -15.40 19.35 -9.50
CA ALA A 475 -15.63 20.80 -9.38
C ALA A 475 -15.35 21.34 -7.97
N ARG A 476 -15.69 20.53 -6.92
CA ARG A 476 -15.32 20.88 -5.54
C ARG A 476 -13.81 20.90 -5.35
N THR A 477 -13.08 19.98 -5.97
CA THR A 477 -11.61 19.95 -5.91
C THR A 477 -11.00 21.15 -6.64
N ILE A 478 -11.54 21.51 -7.78
CA ILE A 478 -11.12 22.71 -8.55
C ILE A 478 -11.37 23.98 -7.72
N ALA A 479 -12.54 24.07 -7.07
CA ALA A 479 -12.86 25.20 -6.20
C ALA A 479 -11.97 25.23 -4.95
N ASP A 480 -11.56 24.08 -4.38
CA ASP A 480 -10.61 24.02 -3.26
C ASP A 480 -9.21 24.51 -3.69
N LEU A 481 -8.76 24.16 -4.91
CA LEU A 481 -7.51 24.68 -5.50
C LEU A 481 -7.57 26.20 -5.72
N ALA A 482 -8.76 26.74 -6.02
CA ALA A 482 -9.01 28.18 -6.14
C ALA A 482 -9.31 28.86 -4.78
N GLU A 483 -9.22 28.13 -3.64
CA GLU A 483 -9.56 28.60 -2.30
C GLU A 483 -11.00 29.18 -2.21
N SER A 484 -11.92 28.73 -3.08
CA SER A 484 -13.32 29.18 -3.15
C SER A 484 -14.22 28.35 -2.24
N LYS A 485 -15.09 29.02 -1.47
CA LYS A 485 -16.09 28.35 -0.60
C LYS A 485 -17.21 27.70 -1.42
N GLU A 486 -17.65 28.36 -2.48
CA GLU A 486 -18.71 27.91 -3.38
C GLU A 486 -18.13 27.43 -4.70
N ILE A 487 -18.84 26.50 -5.35
CA ILE A 487 -18.51 26.05 -6.68
C ILE A 487 -19.12 27.04 -7.67
N LYS A 488 -18.27 27.77 -8.39
CA LYS A 488 -18.67 28.76 -9.39
C LYS A 488 -18.77 28.13 -10.79
N LEU A 489 -19.33 28.90 -11.74
CA LEU A 489 -19.46 28.53 -13.14
C LEU A 489 -18.15 27.99 -13.75
N GLU A 490 -17.05 28.70 -13.52
CA GLU A 490 -15.72 28.33 -14.02
C GLU A 490 -15.25 26.95 -13.55
N HIS A 491 -15.58 26.56 -12.32
CA HIS A 491 -15.20 25.27 -11.74
C HIS A 491 -16.00 24.12 -12.37
N ILE A 492 -17.28 24.32 -12.67
CA ILE A 492 -18.12 23.35 -13.36
C ILE A 492 -17.67 23.23 -14.82
N ALA A 493 -17.39 24.35 -15.51
CA ALA A 493 -16.92 24.34 -16.88
C ALA A 493 -15.60 23.57 -17.03
N GLU A 494 -14.63 23.79 -16.13
CA GLU A 494 -13.37 23.03 -16.12
C GLU A 494 -13.61 21.54 -15.84
N ALA A 495 -14.48 21.20 -14.87
CA ALA A 495 -14.80 19.80 -14.56
C ALA A 495 -15.46 19.05 -15.74
N LEU A 496 -16.34 19.74 -16.46
CA LEU A 496 -17.00 19.19 -17.66
C LEU A 496 -15.98 18.90 -18.78
N GLN A 497 -14.98 19.75 -19.00
CA GLN A 497 -13.95 19.54 -20.00
C GLN A 497 -13.25 18.19 -19.84
N PHE A 498 -13.00 17.74 -18.62
CA PHE A 498 -12.36 16.46 -18.34
C PHE A 498 -13.28 15.24 -18.59
N ARG A 499 -14.55 15.44 -18.95
CA ARG A 499 -15.50 14.38 -19.32
C ARG A 499 -15.93 14.41 -20.79
N THR A 500 -15.61 15.48 -21.53
CA THR A 500 -15.98 15.60 -22.94
C THR A 500 -15.30 14.56 -23.83
N LEU A 501 -14.17 14.01 -23.42
CA LEU A 501 -13.46 12.96 -24.13
C LEU A 501 -14.22 11.62 -24.16
N ASP A 502 -15.18 11.40 -23.24
CA ASP A 502 -16.04 10.22 -23.25
C ASP A 502 -16.78 10.13 -24.58
N ARG A 503 -17.35 11.23 -25.07
CA ARG A 503 -18.01 11.32 -26.38
C ARG A 503 -17.04 11.13 -27.53
N LYS A 504 -15.91 11.82 -27.52
CA LYS A 504 -14.91 11.74 -28.59
C LYS A 504 -14.39 10.33 -28.84
N TYR A 505 -14.28 9.52 -27.78
CA TYR A 505 -13.64 8.21 -27.86
C TYR A 505 -14.63 7.03 -27.69
N TRP A 506 -15.77 7.20 -27.00
CA TRP A 506 -16.65 6.06 -26.66
C TRP A 506 -18.11 6.20 -27.15
N ASP A 507 -18.59 7.43 -27.43
CA ASP A 507 -19.95 7.63 -27.96
C ASP A 507 -19.91 7.68 -29.50
N GLU A 508 -19.93 6.54 -30.15
CA GLU A 508 -20.28 6.34 -31.56
C GLU A 508 -21.24 5.17 -31.72
#